data_42989c2ce6eaf621252d22104f491340
#
_entry.id   42989c2ce6eaf621252d22104f491340
#
_cell.length_a   1.000
_cell.length_b   1.000
_cell.length_c   1.000
_cell.angle_alpha   90.00
_cell.angle_beta   90.00
_cell.angle_gamma   90.00
#
_symmetry.space_group_name_H-M   'P 1'
#
loop_
_entity.id
_entity.type
_entity.pdbx_description
1 polymer ?
#
loop_
_entity_poly.entity_id
_entity_poly.type
_entity_poly.pdbx_seq_one_letter_code
_entity_poly.pdbx_strand_id
1 'polypeptide(L)'
;MTEPRDKDPTNFGNLMPARHNSPEHRGGSGDHFAAPLGMSRSGRLRFTYGAHRIAIQAGSPLRGLYRARFGDRMPIVWVRRGIVTIHYPRSPGGDWLNDRPERLAEVELNASIPWDVEVRGGASRLLADLRGLRLASLKVDGGASRLEVVLPAPSGLVTVGILGGASNVAIRRPEGVAARLRVDGGATNLTFDDRHIGAAGGALDLQSGDYDGAADRYDIAVTGGANNLSIGKQRGSKEGANLDLEGW
;
A
#
# COMPACT_ATOMS: atom_id res chain seq x y z
N MET A 1 -24.73 -68.48 13.83
CA MET A 1 -23.35 -67.96 13.76
C MET A 1 -23.31 -67.07 12.53
N THR A 2 -23.64 -65.80 12.70
CA THR A 2 -23.85 -64.87 11.62
C THR A 2 -22.98 -63.65 11.91
N GLU A 3 -21.97 -63.49 11.06
CA GLU A 3 -21.01 -62.36 11.11
C GLU A 3 -21.72 -61.06 10.74
N PRO A 4 -21.46 -59.93 11.42
CA PRO A 4 -21.94 -58.63 10.99
C PRO A 4 -20.98 -57.97 10.01
N ARG A 5 -21.51 -57.53 8.90
CA ARG A 5 -20.86 -56.73 7.85
C ARG A 5 -20.40 -55.39 8.39
N ASP A 6 -19.17 -55.15 8.12
CA ASP A 6 -18.41 -53.92 8.26
C ASP A 6 -19.10 -52.78 7.50
N LYS A 7 -19.31 -51.66 8.17
CA LYS A 7 -19.85 -50.41 7.58
C LYS A 7 -18.67 -49.53 7.20
N ASP A 8 -18.52 -49.32 5.92
CA ASP A 8 -17.64 -48.38 5.25
C ASP A 8 -17.92 -46.92 5.68
N PRO A 9 -16.94 -46.18 6.25
CA PRO A 9 -17.12 -44.78 6.61
C PRO A 9 -16.42 -43.85 5.60
N THR A 10 -16.82 -43.85 4.35
CA THR A 10 -16.36 -42.87 3.36
C THR A 10 -17.51 -42.17 2.68
N ASN A 11 -18.22 -41.39 3.45
CA ASN A 11 -19.09 -40.34 2.87
C ASN A 11 -18.74 -39.00 3.50
N PHE A 12 -17.60 -38.44 3.11
CA PHE A 12 -17.35 -37.03 3.30
C PHE A 12 -18.19 -36.27 2.29
N GLY A 13 -19.42 -36.01 2.72
CA GLY A 13 -20.32 -35.11 2.00
C GLY A 13 -19.66 -33.81 1.68
N ASN A 14 -19.65 -33.51 0.40
CA ASN A 14 -19.31 -32.25 -0.22
C ASN A 14 -19.97 -31.07 0.52
N LEU A 15 -19.30 -30.53 1.54
CA LEU A 15 -19.57 -29.20 2.06
C LEU A 15 -18.94 -28.19 1.11
N MET A 16 -19.60 -27.96 -0.02
CA MET A 16 -19.37 -26.74 -0.77
C MET A 16 -19.66 -25.55 0.17
N PRO A 17 -18.71 -24.62 0.36
CA PRO A 17 -19.02 -23.40 1.10
C PRO A 17 -20.11 -22.67 0.34
N ALA A 18 -21.20 -22.40 1.02
CA ALA A 18 -22.31 -21.62 0.52
C ALA A 18 -21.76 -20.35 -0.14
N ARG A 19 -21.98 -20.21 -1.43
CA ARG A 19 -21.75 -18.99 -2.19
C ARG A 19 -22.68 -17.92 -1.60
N HIS A 20 -22.20 -17.19 -0.59
CA HIS A 20 -22.78 -15.92 -0.21
C HIS A 20 -22.35 -14.90 -1.26
N ASN A 21 -22.99 -14.97 -2.41
CA ASN A 21 -23.07 -13.92 -3.38
C ASN A 21 -23.94 -12.82 -2.79
N SER A 22 -23.34 -11.88 -2.14
CA SER A 22 -23.85 -10.51 -2.09
C SER A 22 -22.85 -9.66 -2.84
N PRO A 23 -23.10 -9.32 -4.11
CA PRO A 23 -22.30 -8.38 -4.84
C PRO A 23 -22.69 -6.97 -4.40
N GLU A 24 -22.16 -6.53 -3.28
CA GLU A 24 -22.27 -5.12 -2.94
C GLU A 24 -21.32 -4.33 -3.84
N HIS A 25 -21.97 -3.76 -4.85
CA HIS A 25 -21.53 -2.67 -5.71
C HIS A 25 -20.46 -2.98 -6.77
N ARG A 26 -20.90 -3.60 -7.85
CA ARG A 26 -20.50 -3.20 -9.20
C ARG A 26 -21.21 -1.87 -9.51
N GLY A 27 -20.68 -0.76 -9.08
CA GLY A 27 -21.16 0.57 -9.43
C GLY A 27 -20.13 1.27 -10.30
N GLY A 28 -20.20 1.13 -11.60
CA GLY A 28 -19.38 1.89 -12.51
C GLY A 28 -19.69 1.54 -13.95
N SER A 29 -20.12 2.52 -14.72
CA SER A 29 -20.05 2.46 -16.17
C SER A 29 -18.60 2.74 -16.58
N GLY A 30 -17.91 1.79 -17.21
CA GLY A 30 -16.54 1.94 -17.63
C GLY A 30 -15.52 1.74 -16.49
N ASP A 31 -14.38 2.38 -16.58
CA ASP A 31 -13.17 2.17 -15.78
C ASP A 31 -13.20 2.76 -14.35
N HIS A 32 -14.37 3.23 -13.89
CA HIS A 32 -14.51 3.90 -12.60
C HIS A 32 -15.21 3.04 -11.54
N PHE A 33 -14.56 2.90 -10.39
CA PHE A 33 -15.06 2.18 -9.23
C PHE A 33 -15.20 3.13 -8.04
N ALA A 34 -16.29 3.00 -7.31
CA ALA A 34 -16.53 3.78 -6.10
C ALA A 34 -17.40 2.99 -5.13
N ALA A 35 -17.36 3.35 -3.85
CA ALA A 35 -18.28 2.85 -2.85
C ALA A 35 -18.70 3.97 -1.89
N PRO A 36 -19.90 3.89 -1.30
CA PRO A 36 -20.33 4.85 -0.29
C PRO A 36 -19.48 4.73 0.98
N LEU A 37 -19.30 5.83 1.69
CA LEU A 37 -18.60 5.84 2.98
C LEU A 37 -19.36 5.01 4.03
N GLY A 38 -20.70 5.05 3.99
CA GLY A 38 -21.55 4.37 4.95
C GLY A 38 -21.25 4.80 6.39
N MET A 39 -21.22 3.83 7.30
CA MET A 39 -20.85 4.05 8.71
C MET A 39 -19.37 3.77 9.01
N SER A 40 -18.51 3.72 7.99
CA SER A 40 -17.09 3.42 8.17
C SER A 40 -16.39 4.57 8.90
N ARG A 41 -15.79 4.26 10.04
CA ARG A 41 -15.00 5.21 10.85
C ARG A 41 -13.50 5.14 10.56
N SER A 42 -13.07 4.09 9.88
CA SER A 42 -11.73 3.88 9.35
C SER A 42 -11.79 3.13 8.04
N GLY A 43 -10.79 3.29 7.21
CA GLY A 43 -10.64 2.62 5.94
C GLY A 43 -9.39 1.76 5.90
N ARG A 44 -9.42 0.68 5.12
CA ARG A 44 -8.24 -0.08 4.74
C ARG A 44 -8.22 -0.29 3.24
N LEU A 45 -7.17 0.18 2.59
CA LEU A 45 -6.90 -0.12 1.19
C LEU A 45 -5.92 -1.28 1.12
N ARG A 46 -6.28 -2.35 0.41
CA ARG A 46 -5.42 -3.51 0.23
C ARG A 46 -5.28 -3.86 -1.25
N PHE A 47 -4.05 -3.85 -1.75
CA PHE A 47 -3.69 -4.48 -3.01
C PHE A 47 -3.21 -5.90 -2.77
N THR A 48 -3.67 -6.86 -3.60
CA THR A 48 -3.20 -8.24 -3.56
C THR A 48 -2.70 -8.66 -4.94
N TYR A 49 -1.50 -9.28 -4.97
CA TYR A 49 -0.81 -9.72 -6.19
C TYR A 49 -0.40 -8.59 -7.16
N GLY A 50 0.30 -7.60 -6.59
CA GLY A 50 1.13 -6.64 -7.34
C GLY A 50 0.45 -5.90 -8.50
N ALA A 51 0.17 -4.63 -8.33
CA ALA A 51 0.01 -3.73 -9.47
C ALA A 51 1.38 -3.24 -9.92
N HIS A 52 1.58 -3.05 -11.23
CA HIS A 52 2.84 -2.49 -11.74
C HIS A 52 2.96 -1.01 -11.40
N ARG A 53 1.87 -0.28 -11.53
CA ARG A 53 1.78 1.16 -11.23
C ARG A 53 0.59 1.40 -10.31
N ILE A 54 0.86 2.00 -9.17
CA ILE A 54 -0.17 2.38 -8.19
C ILE A 54 -0.01 3.87 -7.92
N ALA A 55 -1.07 4.64 -8.09
CA ALA A 55 -1.17 6.02 -7.63
C ALA A 55 -2.24 6.11 -6.54
N ILE A 56 -1.89 6.67 -5.38
CA ILE A 56 -2.82 6.85 -4.26
C ILE A 56 -2.79 8.31 -3.85
N GLN A 57 -3.95 8.91 -3.71
CA GLN A 57 -4.07 10.30 -3.26
C GLN A 57 -5.31 10.53 -2.40
N ALA A 58 -5.35 11.67 -1.73
CA ALA A 58 -6.56 12.14 -1.06
C ALA A 58 -7.59 12.62 -2.09
N GLY A 59 -8.79 12.11 -2.02
CA GLY A 59 -9.92 12.64 -2.80
C GLY A 59 -10.58 13.83 -2.10
N SER A 60 -10.56 15.01 -2.72
CA SER A 60 -11.21 16.20 -2.17
C SER A 60 -12.03 16.91 -3.25
N PRO A 61 -13.34 17.11 -3.04
CA PRO A 61 -14.22 16.57 -2.00
C PRO A 61 -14.77 15.18 -2.41
N LEU A 62 -14.36 14.12 -1.72
CA LEU A 62 -14.88 12.76 -1.95
C LEU A 62 -15.97 12.42 -0.93
N ARG A 63 -17.24 12.29 -1.38
CA ARG A 63 -18.36 11.89 -0.52
C ARG A 63 -18.39 10.38 -0.22
N GLY A 64 -17.81 9.56 -1.13
CA GLY A 64 -17.71 8.11 -0.97
C GLY A 64 -16.55 7.67 -0.08
N LEU A 65 -16.40 6.36 0.10
CA LEU A 65 -15.28 5.75 0.80
C LEU A 65 -14.00 5.90 -0.04
N TYR A 66 -14.09 5.58 -1.32
CA TYR A 66 -13.00 5.69 -2.29
C TYR A 66 -13.56 5.92 -3.70
N ARG A 67 -12.69 6.34 -4.61
CA ARG A 67 -12.86 6.28 -6.05
C ARG A 67 -11.60 5.67 -6.65
N ALA A 68 -11.75 4.80 -7.64
CA ALA A 68 -10.60 4.22 -8.33
C ALA A 68 -10.82 4.16 -9.83
N ARG A 69 -9.73 4.30 -10.58
CA ARG A 69 -9.66 4.10 -12.02
C ARG A 69 -8.55 3.10 -12.31
N PHE A 70 -8.79 2.21 -13.26
CA PHE A 70 -7.86 1.17 -13.64
C PHE A 70 -7.55 1.26 -15.13
N GLY A 71 -6.32 0.89 -15.51
CA GLY A 71 -5.93 0.77 -16.91
C GLY A 71 -6.51 -0.49 -17.58
N ASP A 72 -5.92 -0.89 -18.70
CA ASP A 72 -6.43 -1.95 -19.59
C ASP A 72 -6.72 -3.29 -18.89
N ARG A 73 -5.98 -3.59 -17.83
CA ARG A 73 -6.22 -4.81 -17.04
C ARG A 73 -7.04 -4.52 -15.81
N MET A 74 -8.30 -4.92 -15.87
CA MET A 74 -9.24 -4.71 -14.78
C MET A 74 -8.96 -5.65 -13.60
N PRO A 75 -8.84 -5.13 -12.37
CA PRO A 75 -8.79 -5.96 -11.17
C PRO A 75 -10.19 -6.42 -10.75
N ILE A 76 -10.23 -7.39 -9.85
CA ILE A 76 -11.42 -7.69 -9.07
C ILE A 76 -11.39 -6.78 -7.84
N VAL A 77 -12.44 -5.98 -7.65
CA VAL A 77 -12.55 -5.06 -6.52
C VAL A 77 -13.74 -5.46 -5.67
N TRP A 78 -13.52 -5.61 -4.38
CA TRP A 78 -14.61 -5.80 -3.42
C TRP A 78 -14.42 -4.92 -2.19
N VAL A 79 -15.52 -4.48 -1.63
CA VAL A 79 -15.57 -3.63 -0.44
C VAL A 79 -16.38 -4.33 0.64
N ARG A 80 -15.79 -4.42 1.83
CA ARG A 80 -16.48 -4.99 2.99
C ARG A 80 -16.07 -4.26 4.26
N ARG A 81 -17.03 -3.67 4.96
CA ARG A 81 -16.80 -3.01 6.26
C ARG A 81 -15.64 -2.00 6.25
N GLY A 82 -15.59 -1.12 5.26
CA GLY A 82 -14.52 -0.13 5.12
C GLY A 82 -13.18 -0.67 4.56
N ILE A 83 -13.11 -1.97 4.24
CA ILE A 83 -11.93 -2.57 3.61
C ILE A 83 -12.17 -2.62 2.10
N VAL A 84 -11.36 -1.89 1.34
CA VAL A 84 -11.30 -1.92 -0.12
C VAL A 84 -10.19 -2.87 -0.52
N THR A 85 -10.51 -3.96 -1.21
CA THR A 85 -9.51 -4.90 -1.70
C THR A 85 -9.50 -4.89 -3.23
N ILE A 86 -8.32 -4.65 -3.80
CA ILE A 86 -8.04 -4.61 -5.23
C ILE A 86 -7.13 -5.81 -5.55
N HIS A 87 -7.64 -6.73 -6.35
CA HIS A 87 -6.99 -7.99 -6.66
C HIS A 87 -6.75 -8.14 -8.16
N TYR A 88 -5.50 -8.25 -8.58
CA TYR A 88 -5.15 -8.59 -9.94
C TYR A 88 -4.95 -10.10 -10.07
N PRO A 89 -5.87 -10.84 -10.73
CA PRO A 89 -5.73 -12.28 -10.91
C PRO A 89 -4.49 -12.60 -11.76
N ARG A 90 -3.80 -13.70 -11.42
CA ARG A 90 -2.71 -14.22 -12.24
C ARG A 90 -3.24 -14.74 -13.56
N SER A 91 -2.56 -14.43 -14.67
CA SER A 91 -2.91 -15.03 -15.97
C SER A 91 -2.46 -16.48 -16.02
N PRO A 92 -3.31 -17.43 -16.44
CA PRO A 92 -2.93 -18.84 -16.57
C PRO A 92 -1.85 -19.13 -17.59
N GLY A 93 -1.54 -18.20 -18.49
CA GLY A 93 -0.62 -18.38 -19.63
C GLY A 93 0.79 -17.83 -19.45
N GLY A 94 1.22 -17.48 -18.25
CA GLY A 94 2.56 -16.92 -18.01
C GLY A 94 2.78 -15.55 -18.65
N ASP A 95 3.10 -14.56 -17.86
CA ASP A 95 3.34 -13.16 -18.29
C ASP A 95 4.68 -12.98 -19.09
N TRP A 96 5.17 -13.98 -19.81
CA TRP A 96 6.47 -13.95 -20.51
C TRP A 96 6.41 -13.53 -21.99
N LEU A 97 5.23 -13.42 -22.56
CA LEU A 97 5.04 -12.85 -23.89
C LEU A 97 4.90 -11.33 -23.81
N ASN A 98 5.63 -10.63 -24.64
CA ASN A 98 6.04 -9.22 -24.65
C ASN A 98 4.96 -8.13 -24.65
N ASP A 99 3.69 -8.43 -24.50
CA ASP A 99 2.61 -7.42 -24.50
C ASP A 99 1.87 -7.46 -23.16
N ARG A 100 2.47 -6.79 -22.14
CA ARG A 100 1.88 -6.71 -20.80
C ARG A 100 0.99 -5.50 -20.73
N PRO A 101 -0.35 -5.65 -20.73
CA PRO A 101 -1.22 -4.52 -20.42
C PRO A 101 -0.84 -3.97 -19.05
N GLU A 102 -0.62 -2.67 -18.98
CA GLU A 102 -0.21 -2.00 -17.74
C GLU A 102 -1.28 -2.17 -16.66
N ARG A 103 -0.87 -2.73 -15.53
CA ARG A 103 -1.71 -2.81 -14.33
C ARG A 103 -1.65 -1.47 -13.60
N LEU A 104 -2.29 -0.46 -14.17
CA LEU A 104 -2.41 0.85 -13.57
C LEU A 104 -3.60 0.87 -12.61
N ALA A 105 -3.39 1.40 -11.41
CA ALA A 105 -4.43 1.68 -10.45
C ALA A 105 -4.26 3.08 -9.90
N GLU A 106 -5.22 3.95 -10.16
CA GLU A 106 -5.34 5.27 -9.55
C GLU A 106 -6.44 5.22 -8.50
N VAL A 107 -6.11 5.54 -7.25
CA VAL A 107 -7.04 5.43 -6.13
C VAL A 107 -7.09 6.73 -5.34
N GLU A 108 -8.27 7.30 -5.25
CA GLU A 108 -8.59 8.42 -4.38
C GLU A 108 -9.28 7.90 -3.12
N LEU A 109 -8.78 8.30 -1.95
CA LEU A 109 -9.31 7.88 -0.66
C LEU A 109 -10.01 9.04 0.06
N ASN A 110 -11.04 8.74 0.82
CA ASN A 110 -11.76 9.73 1.60
C ASN A 110 -10.89 10.28 2.73
N ALA A 111 -10.68 11.59 2.74
CA ALA A 111 -9.81 12.27 3.71
C ALA A 111 -10.42 12.39 5.11
N SER A 112 -11.72 12.14 5.29
CA SER A 112 -12.40 12.34 6.58
C SER A 112 -12.16 11.22 7.59
N ILE A 113 -11.66 10.07 7.16
CA ILE A 113 -11.39 8.90 8.01
C ILE A 113 -9.92 8.48 7.96
N PRO A 114 -9.39 7.83 9.02
CA PRO A 114 -8.04 7.26 9.01
C PRO A 114 -7.94 6.04 8.08
N TRP A 115 -6.75 5.85 7.47
CA TRP A 115 -6.48 4.78 6.53
C TRP A 115 -5.27 3.93 6.89
N ASP A 116 -5.45 2.61 6.79
CA ASP A 116 -4.36 1.65 6.61
C ASP A 116 -4.19 1.37 5.11
N VAL A 117 -2.97 1.51 4.60
CA VAL A 117 -2.64 1.18 3.21
C VAL A 117 -1.71 -0.01 3.16
N GLU A 118 -2.10 -1.07 2.47
CA GLU A 118 -1.37 -2.32 2.38
C GLU A 118 -1.22 -2.76 0.92
N VAL A 119 0.03 -2.93 0.46
CA VAL A 119 0.36 -3.46 -0.87
C VAL A 119 1.06 -4.80 -0.69
N ARG A 120 0.40 -5.90 -1.08
CA ARG A 120 0.95 -7.27 -1.03
C ARG A 120 1.41 -7.74 -2.40
N GLY A 121 2.54 -8.44 -2.42
CA GLY A 121 3.15 -8.95 -3.65
C GLY A 121 4.11 -7.96 -4.30
N GLY A 122 4.55 -6.95 -3.53
CA GLY A 122 5.48 -5.94 -3.97
C GLY A 122 4.87 -4.83 -4.83
N ALA A 123 5.62 -3.75 -5.01
CA ALA A 123 5.28 -2.64 -5.87
C ALA A 123 6.45 -2.31 -6.81
N SER A 124 6.22 -2.38 -8.12
CA SER A 124 7.24 -1.96 -9.09
C SER A 124 7.32 -0.44 -9.20
N ARG A 125 6.17 0.23 -9.11
CA ARG A 125 6.08 1.70 -9.09
C ARG A 125 4.88 2.11 -8.24
N LEU A 126 5.14 2.78 -7.12
CA LEU A 126 4.09 3.31 -6.25
C LEU A 126 4.31 4.80 -6.03
N LEU A 127 3.32 5.58 -6.39
CA LEU A 127 3.25 7.02 -6.14
C LEU A 127 2.12 7.27 -5.13
N ALA A 128 2.44 7.79 -3.96
CA ALA A 128 1.44 8.03 -2.92
C ALA A 128 1.53 9.46 -2.38
N ASP A 129 0.61 10.30 -2.80
CA ASP A 129 0.41 11.62 -2.19
C ASP A 129 -0.66 11.52 -1.09
N LEU A 130 -0.18 11.34 0.13
CA LEU A 130 -1.04 11.12 1.28
C LEU A 130 -1.25 12.38 2.13
N ARG A 131 -0.76 13.54 1.69
CA ARG A 131 -0.77 14.80 2.47
C ARG A 131 -2.15 15.17 3.00
N GLY A 132 -3.20 14.93 2.25
CA GLY A 132 -4.58 15.22 2.65
C GLY A 132 -5.24 14.10 3.45
N LEU A 133 -4.59 12.97 3.70
CA LEU A 133 -5.17 11.82 4.40
C LEU A 133 -4.82 11.81 5.90
N ARG A 134 -5.59 11.07 6.66
CA ARG A 134 -5.25 10.62 8.01
C ARG A 134 -4.66 9.21 7.89
N LEU A 135 -3.34 9.11 7.86
CA LEU A 135 -2.65 7.83 7.71
C LEU A 135 -2.49 7.13 9.06
N ALA A 136 -2.96 5.90 9.19
CA ALA A 136 -2.72 5.04 10.33
C ALA A 136 -1.49 4.15 10.12
N SER A 137 -1.34 3.57 8.91
CA SER A 137 -0.15 2.81 8.53
C SER A 137 0.00 2.71 7.01
N LEU A 138 1.25 2.52 6.56
CA LEU A 138 1.58 2.16 5.17
C LEU A 138 2.48 0.92 5.19
N LYS A 139 2.07 -0.14 4.50
CA LYS A 139 2.83 -1.39 4.44
C LYS A 139 2.97 -1.88 3.00
N VAL A 140 4.21 -2.12 2.57
CA VAL A 140 4.53 -2.79 1.31
C VAL A 140 5.17 -4.14 1.63
N ASP A 141 4.49 -5.22 1.28
CA ASP A 141 4.93 -6.60 1.52
C ASP A 141 5.38 -7.24 0.20
N GLY A 142 6.63 -7.67 0.12
CA GLY A 142 7.25 -8.23 -1.08
C GLY A 142 8.25 -7.30 -1.77
N GLY A 143 8.68 -6.24 -1.08
CA GLY A 143 9.68 -5.30 -1.57
C GLY A 143 9.12 -4.16 -2.43
N ALA A 144 9.92 -3.13 -2.62
CA ALA A 144 9.56 -1.93 -3.37
C ALA A 144 10.66 -1.53 -4.34
N SER A 145 10.27 -1.23 -5.59
CA SER A 145 11.14 -0.70 -6.65
C SER A 145 10.50 0.57 -7.18
N ARG A 146 11.11 1.73 -7.01
CA ARG A 146 10.55 3.05 -7.32
C ARG A 146 9.28 3.36 -6.51
N LEU A 147 9.50 3.74 -5.27
CA LEU A 147 8.47 4.18 -4.35
C LEU A 147 8.64 5.68 -4.07
N GLU A 148 7.63 6.47 -4.34
CA GLU A 148 7.56 7.86 -3.92
C GLU A 148 6.36 8.07 -3.01
N VAL A 149 6.61 8.50 -1.78
CA VAL A 149 5.57 8.72 -0.79
C VAL A 149 5.72 10.11 -0.19
N VAL A 150 4.64 10.87 -0.22
CA VAL A 150 4.51 12.12 0.52
C VAL A 150 3.53 11.89 1.67
N LEU A 151 4.06 11.88 2.88
CA LEU A 151 3.33 11.56 4.10
C LEU A 151 2.56 12.77 4.64
N PRO A 152 1.38 12.57 5.28
CA PRO A 152 0.64 13.61 5.97
C PRO A 152 1.32 14.01 7.30
N ALA A 153 0.74 14.95 8.02
CA ALA A 153 1.04 15.12 9.45
C ALA A 153 0.53 13.87 10.20
N PRO A 154 1.38 13.20 11.01
CA PRO A 154 0.95 12.02 11.76
C PRO A 154 0.05 12.40 12.93
N SER A 155 -0.71 11.44 13.41
CA SER A 155 -1.46 11.52 14.68
C SER A 155 -1.04 10.30 15.50
N GLY A 156 -0.19 10.52 16.50
CA GLY A 156 0.49 9.48 17.24
C GLY A 156 1.65 8.84 16.45
N LEU A 157 1.97 7.60 16.80
CA LEU A 157 2.98 6.81 16.10
C LEU A 157 2.38 6.20 14.84
N VAL A 158 2.88 6.60 13.67
CA VAL A 158 2.51 6.05 12.38
C VAL A 158 3.63 5.18 11.83
N THR A 159 3.31 3.93 11.46
CA THR A 159 4.30 2.99 10.93
C THR A 159 4.31 2.95 9.40
N VAL A 160 5.51 2.96 8.81
CA VAL A 160 5.75 2.75 7.39
C VAL A 160 6.69 1.55 7.24
N GLY A 161 6.20 0.45 6.69
CA GLY A 161 6.96 -0.80 6.57
C GLY A 161 7.17 -1.24 5.13
N ILE A 162 8.41 -1.59 4.77
CA ILE A 162 8.74 -2.29 3.54
C ILE A 162 9.32 -3.66 3.94
N LEU A 163 8.50 -4.71 3.77
CA LEU A 163 8.89 -6.08 4.09
C LEU A 163 9.53 -6.72 2.86
N GLY A 164 10.84 -6.62 2.79
CA GLY A 164 11.66 -7.02 1.65
C GLY A 164 12.68 -5.94 1.31
N GLY A 165 13.29 -6.04 0.14
CA GLY A 165 14.25 -5.03 -0.32
C GLY A 165 13.58 -3.75 -0.80
N ALA A 166 14.29 -2.63 -0.65
CA ALA A 166 13.88 -1.32 -1.13
C ALA A 166 14.89 -0.78 -2.15
N SER A 167 14.42 -0.40 -3.34
CA SER A 167 15.28 0.20 -4.37
C SER A 167 14.62 1.45 -4.94
N ASN A 168 15.38 2.55 -5.04
CA ASN A 168 14.88 3.84 -5.51
C ASN A 168 13.62 4.30 -4.74
N VAL A 169 13.75 4.43 -3.45
CA VAL A 169 12.65 4.79 -2.54
C VAL A 169 12.87 6.21 -2.02
N ALA A 170 11.87 7.06 -2.18
CA ALA A 170 11.82 8.40 -1.61
C ALA A 170 10.57 8.55 -0.72
N ILE A 171 10.78 8.85 0.55
CA ILE A 171 9.71 9.15 1.49
C ILE A 171 9.92 10.55 2.03
N ARG A 172 8.92 11.41 1.86
CA ARG A 172 8.94 12.79 2.34
C ARG A 172 7.89 12.96 3.43
N ARG A 173 8.28 13.53 4.56
CA ARG A 173 7.40 13.85 5.67
C ARG A 173 7.29 15.36 5.89
N PRO A 174 6.26 15.86 6.58
CA PRO A 174 6.18 17.29 6.91
C PRO A 174 7.40 17.76 7.70
N GLU A 175 7.77 19.01 7.50
CA GLU A 175 8.82 19.64 8.29
C GLU A 175 8.45 19.67 9.78
N GLY A 176 9.42 19.50 10.67
CA GLY A 176 9.20 19.44 12.12
C GLY A 176 8.63 18.12 12.62
N VAL A 177 8.31 17.16 11.76
CA VAL A 177 7.83 15.84 12.19
C VAL A 177 9.02 14.91 12.42
N ALA A 178 9.07 14.30 13.60
CA ALA A 178 10.09 13.34 13.97
C ALA A 178 9.96 12.00 13.22
N ALA A 179 11.08 11.38 12.89
CA ALA A 179 11.11 10.07 12.26
C ALA A 179 12.29 9.21 12.71
N ARG A 180 12.09 7.91 12.67
CA ARG A 180 13.12 6.89 12.82
C ARG A 180 13.12 5.98 11.59
N LEU A 181 14.29 5.61 11.11
CA LEU A 181 14.49 4.64 10.04
C LEU A 181 15.31 3.48 10.54
N ARG A 182 14.79 2.26 10.36
CA ARG A 182 15.51 1.00 10.58
C ARG A 182 15.65 0.25 9.26
N VAL A 183 16.86 -0.24 8.97
CA VAL A 183 17.14 -1.08 7.80
C VAL A 183 17.90 -2.31 8.30
N ASP A 184 17.35 -3.51 8.12
CA ASP A 184 17.94 -4.73 8.68
C ASP A 184 19.04 -5.33 7.79
N GLY A 185 18.94 -5.17 6.47
CA GLY A 185 19.81 -5.83 5.47
C GLY A 185 20.96 -5.00 4.92
N GLY A 186 21.34 -3.91 5.59
CA GLY A 186 22.34 -2.97 5.08
C GLY A 186 21.81 -2.02 4.00
N ALA A 187 22.59 -1.00 3.66
CA ALA A 187 22.19 0.01 2.70
C ALA A 187 23.34 0.51 1.82
N THR A 188 22.99 0.90 0.59
CA THR A 188 23.84 1.66 -0.32
C THR A 188 23.11 2.91 -0.76
N ASN A 189 23.81 4.05 -0.82
CA ASN A 189 23.25 5.34 -1.20
C ASN A 189 21.98 5.69 -0.40
N LEU A 190 22.11 5.75 0.92
CA LEU A 190 21.03 6.09 1.83
C LEU A 190 21.15 7.54 2.27
N THR A 191 20.06 8.28 2.21
CA THR A 191 19.95 9.63 2.76
C THR A 191 18.84 9.69 3.80
N PHE A 192 19.16 10.15 5.00
CA PHE A 192 18.20 10.41 6.06
C PHE A 192 18.34 11.86 6.53
N ASP A 193 17.37 12.71 6.18
CA ASP A 193 17.46 14.17 6.32
C ASP A 193 18.75 14.72 5.68
N ASP A 194 19.65 15.27 6.48
CA ASP A 194 20.92 15.85 6.03
C ASP A 194 22.09 14.85 6.10
N ARG A 195 21.85 13.61 6.51
CA ARG A 195 22.85 12.55 6.65
C ARG A 195 22.88 11.68 5.40
N HIS A 196 24.05 11.57 4.77
CA HIS A 196 24.27 10.68 3.64
C HIS A 196 25.18 9.53 4.04
N ILE A 197 24.78 8.29 3.71
CA ILE A 197 25.51 7.05 3.93
C ILE A 197 25.75 6.39 2.58
N GLY A 198 26.99 6.37 2.09
CA GLY A 198 27.34 5.76 0.80
C GLY A 198 27.13 4.27 0.79
N ALA A 199 27.66 3.57 1.80
CA ALA A 199 27.45 2.13 2.00
C ALA A 199 27.58 1.77 3.49
N ALA A 200 26.69 0.86 3.93
CA ALA A 200 26.76 0.27 5.25
C ALA A 200 26.32 -1.19 5.19
N GLY A 201 27.14 -2.09 5.73
CA GLY A 201 26.78 -3.49 5.93
C GLY A 201 26.09 -3.68 7.28
N GLY A 202 25.10 -4.58 7.33
CA GLY A 202 24.35 -4.87 8.53
C GLY A 202 23.22 -3.89 8.83
N ALA A 203 22.65 -4.03 10.02
CA ALA A 203 21.50 -3.23 10.42
C ALA A 203 21.85 -1.76 10.67
N LEU A 204 20.97 -0.88 10.26
CA LEU A 204 21.06 0.57 10.47
C LEU A 204 19.85 1.04 11.29
N ASP A 205 20.11 1.97 12.20
CA ASP A 205 19.09 2.65 13.00
C ASP A 205 19.42 4.14 13.04
N LEU A 206 18.58 4.94 12.41
CA LEU A 206 18.75 6.40 12.29
C LEU A 206 17.48 7.08 12.79
N GLN A 207 17.61 8.12 13.58
CA GLN A 207 16.48 8.90 14.04
C GLN A 207 16.76 10.41 14.05
N SER A 208 15.71 11.20 13.95
CA SER A 208 15.77 12.64 14.20
C SER A 208 15.99 12.91 15.69
N GLY A 209 16.63 14.04 16.03
CA GLY A 209 17.04 14.31 17.40
C GLY A 209 15.89 14.44 18.41
N ASP A 210 14.70 14.71 17.95
CA ASP A 210 13.47 14.89 18.71
C ASP A 210 12.57 13.64 18.76
N TYR A 211 13.00 12.53 18.16
CA TYR A 211 12.16 11.33 17.98
C TYR A 211 11.59 10.77 19.29
N ASP A 212 12.41 10.62 20.32
CA ASP A 212 12.00 9.95 21.56
C ASP A 212 10.97 10.78 22.35
N GLY A 213 11.04 12.11 22.25
CA GLY A 213 10.10 13.02 22.91
C GLY A 213 8.84 13.36 22.11
N ALA A 214 8.81 13.02 20.81
CA ALA A 214 7.71 13.38 19.95
C ALA A 214 6.51 12.43 20.12
N ALA A 215 5.33 12.99 20.42
CA ALA A 215 4.09 12.22 20.46
C ALA A 215 3.67 11.78 19.06
N ASP A 216 3.78 12.68 18.09
CA ASP A 216 3.41 12.48 16.68
C ASP A 216 4.67 12.24 15.85
N ARG A 217 4.84 11.03 15.37
CA ARG A 217 6.09 10.61 14.71
C ARG A 217 5.92 9.45 13.74
N TYR A 218 6.92 9.26 12.89
CA TYR A 218 7.00 8.12 11.97
C TYR A 218 8.04 7.10 12.41
N ASP A 219 7.67 5.81 12.41
CA ASP A 219 8.60 4.68 12.52
C ASP A 219 8.65 3.97 11.14
N ILE A 220 9.79 4.09 10.45
CA ILE A 220 10.00 3.58 9.10
C ILE A 220 10.91 2.37 9.19
N ALA A 221 10.51 1.23 8.64
CA ALA A 221 11.28 -0.01 8.69
C ALA A 221 11.41 -0.66 7.31
N VAL A 222 12.63 -1.08 6.97
CA VAL A 222 12.94 -1.89 5.78
C VAL A 222 13.59 -3.18 6.27
N THR A 223 12.92 -4.33 6.11
CA THR A 223 13.42 -5.62 6.62
C THR A 223 14.46 -6.29 5.72
N GLY A 224 14.60 -5.83 4.49
CA GLY A 224 15.66 -6.25 3.57
C GLY A 224 16.74 -5.19 3.42
N GLY A 225 17.58 -5.35 2.41
CA GLY A 225 18.54 -4.32 2.03
C GLY A 225 17.89 -3.13 1.35
N ALA A 226 18.54 -1.96 1.45
CA ALA A 226 18.10 -0.74 0.80
C ALA A 226 19.16 -0.24 -0.19
N ASN A 227 18.73 0.10 -1.41
CA ASN A 227 19.56 0.75 -2.39
C ASN A 227 18.89 2.02 -2.88
N ASN A 228 19.59 3.15 -2.81
CA ASN A 228 19.05 4.44 -3.19
C ASN A 228 17.75 4.78 -2.42
N LEU A 229 17.88 4.85 -1.09
CA LEU A 229 16.77 5.16 -0.16
C LEU A 229 16.94 6.58 0.38
N SER A 230 15.92 7.41 0.21
CA SER A 230 15.88 8.77 0.72
C SER A 230 14.69 8.99 1.65
N ILE A 231 14.95 9.37 2.88
CA ILE A 231 13.95 9.82 3.84
C ILE A 231 14.24 11.28 4.15
N GLY A 232 13.30 12.17 3.87
CA GLY A 232 13.56 13.61 4.03
C GLY A 232 12.30 14.40 4.39
N LYS A 233 12.51 15.70 4.59
CA LYS A 233 11.44 16.66 4.85
C LYS A 233 10.84 17.16 3.53
N GLN A 234 9.55 17.44 3.54
CA GLN A 234 8.93 18.18 2.44
C GLN A 234 9.55 19.58 2.40
N ARG A 235 10.10 19.97 1.27
CA ARG A 235 10.48 21.38 1.08
C ARG A 235 9.17 22.16 1.01
N GLY A 236 9.08 23.26 1.77
CA GLY A 236 7.90 24.12 1.79
C GLY A 236 7.56 24.58 0.37
N SER A 237 6.56 23.97 -0.22
CA SER A 237 6.09 24.32 -1.56
C SER A 237 5.19 25.53 -1.46
N LYS A 238 5.71 26.67 -1.92
CA LYS A 238 4.85 27.74 -2.45
C LYS A 238 4.21 27.36 -3.80
N GLU A 239 4.49 26.18 -4.31
CA GLU A 239 4.00 25.67 -5.56
C GLU A 239 3.46 24.24 -5.32
N GLY A 240 2.16 24.05 -5.54
CA GLY A 240 1.54 22.74 -5.56
C GLY A 240 2.28 21.90 -6.61
N ALA A 241 3.28 21.15 -6.18
CA ALA A 241 3.82 20.09 -6.99
C ALA A 241 2.69 19.05 -7.10
N ASN A 242 1.83 19.22 -8.10
CA ASN A 242 1.16 18.09 -8.72
C ASN A 242 2.30 17.12 -9.01
N LEU A 243 2.27 15.96 -8.38
CA LEU A 243 3.05 14.83 -8.86
C LEU A 243 2.60 14.67 -10.30
N ASP A 244 3.48 14.97 -11.26
CA ASP A 244 3.17 14.92 -12.68
C ASP A 244 2.74 13.49 -13.03
N LEU A 245 1.43 13.25 -12.96
CA LEU A 245 0.83 11.98 -13.37
C LEU A 245 0.84 11.83 -14.90
N GLU A 246 1.08 12.94 -15.65
CA GLU A 246 1.09 12.96 -17.11
C GLU A 246 2.37 12.39 -17.75
N GLY A 247 3.43 12.19 -16.99
CA GLY A 247 4.71 11.63 -17.46
C GLY A 247 5.00 10.19 -17.04
N TRP A 248 3.97 9.48 -16.56
CA TRP A 248 4.15 8.16 -15.93
C TRP A 248 3.63 7.03 -16.79
#